data_6596eab72893b343bb36680d4b42cd83
#
_entry.id   6596eab72893b343bb36680d4b42cd83
#
_cell.length_a   1.000
_cell.length_b   1.000
_cell.length_c   1.000
_cell.angle_alpha   90.00
_cell.angle_beta   90.00
_cell.angle_gamma   90.00
#
_symmetry.space_group_name_H-M   'P 1'
#
loop_
_entity.id
_entity.type
_entity.pdbx_description
1 polymer ?
#
loop_
_entity_poly.entity_id
_entity_poly.type
_entity_poly.pdbx_seq_one_letter_code
_entity_poly.pdbx_strand_id
1 'polypeptide(L)'
;VSLQDEIKKVLQEYKGKILTLPHVIGVGIGYRITARQTTAELSIMILVRKKLPPAGLDAKAIAPQEIQGIRTDVLEVGDIRPLLVRTDPWRPAPGGVSLGHYKISAGTFGCVVYDTETGARLILSNNHVLANINEAVQGDPILQPGPVDGGQVEQHTIARLERFCSIDFGSEPASCDFASSFASIINLLAGKFGSAHKVEAYQEHPSAINLVDAAVARPVDDADVSDEILEIGRVEGLAGAELGMSVRKSGRTTALTSGEITVLDATVNVGYGS
;
A
#
# COMPACT_ATOMS: atom_id res chain seq x y z
N VAL A 1 29.10 14.54 38.08
CA VAL A 1 28.55 13.59 37.08
C VAL A 1 27.09 13.40 37.45
N SER A 2 26.18 13.56 36.52
CA SER A 2 24.77 13.34 36.80
C SER A 2 24.47 11.84 36.94
N LEU A 3 23.42 11.49 37.69
CA LEU A 3 22.97 10.11 37.78
C LEU A 3 22.70 9.48 36.38
N GLN A 4 22.19 10.29 35.47
CA GLN A 4 21.96 9.87 34.09
C GLN A 4 23.24 9.51 33.32
N ASP A 5 24.33 10.27 33.56
CA ASP A 5 25.65 9.98 32.96
C ASP A 5 26.24 8.69 33.50
N GLU A 6 26.05 8.43 34.80
CA GLU A 6 26.47 7.18 35.43
C GLU A 6 25.72 5.98 34.85
N ILE A 7 24.38 6.05 34.73
CA ILE A 7 23.57 5.02 34.13
C ILE A 7 23.96 4.78 32.66
N LYS A 8 24.24 5.86 31.90
CA LYS A 8 24.69 5.78 30.52
C LYS A 8 26.01 5.02 30.38
N LYS A 9 26.96 5.25 31.29
CA LYS A 9 28.25 4.54 31.29
C LYS A 9 28.05 3.03 31.53
N VAL A 10 27.27 2.66 32.55
CA VAL A 10 26.95 1.27 32.86
C VAL A 10 26.20 0.61 31.70
N LEU A 11 25.22 1.31 31.11
CA LEU A 11 24.50 0.80 29.95
C LEU A 11 25.42 0.52 28.76
N GLN A 12 26.38 1.41 28.45
CA GLN A 12 27.35 1.19 27.35
C GLN A 12 28.19 -0.06 27.56
N GLU A 13 28.59 -0.34 28.81
CA GLU A 13 29.36 -1.52 29.16
C GLU A 13 28.54 -2.82 29.02
N TYR A 14 27.28 -2.79 29.47
CA TYR A 14 26.46 -4.01 29.59
C TYR A 14 25.48 -4.24 28.45
N LYS A 15 25.23 -3.26 27.55
CA LYS A 15 24.23 -3.36 26.46
C LYS A 15 24.39 -4.60 25.59
N GLY A 16 25.63 -4.98 25.27
CA GLY A 16 25.91 -6.15 24.46
C GLY A 16 25.41 -7.44 25.12
N LYS A 17 25.66 -7.57 26.44
CA LYS A 17 25.19 -8.73 27.22
C LYS A 17 23.67 -8.76 27.38
N ILE A 18 23.04 -7.60 27.58
CA ILE A 18 21.59 -7.50 27.72
C ILE A 18 20.90 -7.87 26.40
N LEU A 19 21.42 -7.40 25.28
CA LEU A 19 20.86 -7.68 23.93
C LEU A 19 20.99 -9.14 23.49
N THR A 20 21.86 -9.95 24.17
CA THR A 20 21.92 -11.40 23.91
C THR A 20 20.87 -12.21 24.69
N LEU A 21 20.16 -11.59 25.62
CA LEU A 21 19.10 -12.27 26.38
C LEU A 21 17.92 -12.62 25.43
N PRO A 22 17.34 -13.80 25.54
CA PRO A 22 16.16 -14.17 24.76
C PRO A 22 15.01 -13.17 24.96
N HIS A 23 14.28 -12.88 23.87
CA HIS A 23 13.14 -11.97 23.86
C HIS A 23 13.46 -10.48 24.04
N VAL A 24 14.71 -10.09 24.33
CA VAL A 24 15.13 -8.68 24.38
C VAL A 24 15.35 -8.16 22.97
N ILE A 25 14.74 -7.02 22.67
CA ILE A 25 14.81 -6.34 21.36
C ILE A 25 15.46 -4.96 21.43
N GLY A 26 15.69 -4.45 22.64
CA GLY A 26 16.33 -3.16 22.84
C GLY A 26 16.64 -2.88 24.31
N VAL A 27 17.46 -1.84 24.52
CA VAL A 27 17.78 -1.32 25.85
C VAL A 27 17.87 0.21 25.80
N GLY A 28 17.55 0.84 26.90
CA GLY A 28 17.59 2.30 27.03
C GLY A 28 17.66 2.77 28.47
N ILE A 29 17.57 4.07 28.66
CA ILE A 29 17.44 4.71 29.98
C ILE A 29 16.05 5.33 30.06
N GLY A 30 15.34 5.08 31.15
CA GLY A 30 14.01 5.62 31.35
C GLY A 30 13.59 5.61 32.80
N TYR A 31 12.45 6.18 33.08
CA TYR A 31 11.84 6.11 34.39
C TYR A 31 11.18 4.78 34.61
N ARG A 32 11.43 4.17 35.77
CA ARG A 32 10.84 2.91 36.17
C ARG A 32 9.32 2.97 36.22
N ILE A 33 8.65 1.91 35.78
CA ILE A 33 7.20 1.80 35.79
C ILE A 33 6.78 0.77 36.85
N THR A 34 6.08 1.20 37.90
CA THR A 34 5.57 0.33 38.96
C THR A 34 4.06 0.49 39.06
N ALA A 35 3.32 -0.62 39.12
CA ALA A 35 1.86 -0.64 39.17
C ALA A 35 1.19 0.23 38.06
N ARG A 36 1.74 0.23 36.85
CA ARG A 36 1.31 1.02 35.69
C ARG A 36 1.49 2.55 35.85
N GLN A 37 2.27 2.98 36.82
CA GLN A 37 2.62 4.40 37.03
C GLN A 37 4.11 4.61 36.82
N THR A 38 4.46 5.66 36.07
CA THR A 38 5.85 6.09 35.90
C THR A 38 6.34 6.73 37.22
N THR A 39 7.45 6.23 37.72
CA THR A 39 8.12 6.79 38.92
C THR A 39 9.14 7.88 38.54
N ALA A 40 9.71 8.53 39.53
CA ALA A 40 10.85 9.46 39.33
C ALA A 40 12.22 8.74 39.36
N GLU A 41 12.26 7.43 39.51
CA GLU A 41 13.47 6.60 39.56
C GLU A 41 13.99 6.31 38.16
N LEU A 42 15.19 6.76 37.81
CA LEU A 42 15.87 6.39 36.58
C LEU A 42 16.39 4.96 36.66
N SER A 43 16.20 4.21 35.61
CA SER A 43 16.59 2.79 35.51
C SER A 43 17.07 2.42 34.09
N ILE A 44 17.72 1.28 33.97
CA ILE A 44 17.99 0.66 32.67
C ILE A 44 16.72 -0.05 32.22
N MET A 45 16.12 0.42 31.11
CA MET A 45 14.93 -0.15 30.52
C MET A 45 15.33 -1.28 29.56
N ILE A 46 14.83 -2.49 29.80
CA ILE A 46 15.02 -3.65 28.95
C ILE A 46 13.75 -3.82 28.11
N LEU A 47 13.86 -3.55 26.81
CA LEU A 47 12.72 -3.56 25.89
C LEU A 47 12.50 -4.99 25.37
N VAL A 48 11.28 -5.52 25.55
CA VAL A 48 10.92 -6.86 25.12
C VAL A 48 9.71 -6.83 24.19
N ARG A 49 9.63 -7.80 23.29
CA ARG A 49 8.48 -7.94 22.40
C ARG A 49 7.20 -8.19 23.18
N LYS A 50 7.25 -9.10 24.16
CA LYS A 50 6.15 -9.46 25.07
C LYS A 50 6.69 -9.72 26.46
N LYS A 51 6.03 -9.14 27.47
CA LYS A 51 6.38 -9.37 28.87
C LYS A 51 5.81 -10.73 29.32
N LEU A 52 6.68 -11.66 29.62
CA LEU A 52 6.31 -12.98 30.10
C LEU A 52 6.49 -13.06 31.62
N PRO A 53 5.63 -13.80 32.36
CA PRO A 53 5.83 -14.01 33.78
C PRO A 53 7.13 -14.81 34.01
N PRO A 54 7.90 -14.50 35.08
CA PRO A 54 9.19 -15.16 35.35
C PRO A 54 9.11 -16.68 35.43
N ALA A 55 7.98 -17.21 35.88
CA ALA A 55 7.75 -18.69 35.98
C ALA A 55 7.67 -19.38 34.60
N GLY A 56 7.50 -18.61 33.50
CA GLY A 56 7.47 -19.15 32.14
C GLY A 56 8.77 -18.94 31.35
N LEU A 57 9.81 -18.44 32.00
CA LEU A 57 11.10 -18.13 31.36
C LEU A 57 12.18 -19.08 31.85
N ASP A 58 13.07 -19.51 30.94
CA ASP A 58 14.34 -20.13 31.35
C ASP A 58 15.15 -19.18 32.22
N ALA A 59 15.89 -19.69 33.19
CA ALA A 59 16.72 -18.91 34.11
C ALA A 59 17.70 -17.95 33.36
N LYS A 60 18.13 -18.35 32.14
CA LYS A 60 19.01 -17.56 31.27
C LYS A 60 18.27 -16.41 30.51
N ALA A 61 16.94 -16.45 30.49
CA ALA A 61 16.11 -15.45 29.83
C ALA A 61 15.58 -14.37 30.79
N ILE A 62 15.80 -14.56 32.11
CA ILE A 62 15.37 -13.63 33.14
C ILE A 62 16.31 -12.41 33.10
N ALA A 63 15.74 -11.24 32.84
CA ALA A 63 16.49 -9.99 32.93
C ALA A 63 16.97 -9.76 34.38
N PRO A 64 18.24 -9.33 34.59
CA PRO A 64 18.73 -9.01 35.93
C PRO A 64 17.91 -7.87 36.50
N GLN A 65 17.59 -7.87 37.79
CA GLN A 65 16.84 -6.82 38.45
C GLN A 65 17.69 -5.57 38.72
N GLU A 66 19.02 -5.72 38.67
CA GLU A 66 19.98 -4.66 38.92
C GLU A 66 21.30 -4.97 38.20
N ILE A 67 21.98 -3.91 37.72
CA ILE A 67 23.30 -3.97 37.09
C ILE A 67 24.17 -2.87 37.69
N GLN A 68 25.24 -3.25 38.38
CA GLN A 68 26.17 -2.33 39.08
C GLN A 68 25.45 -1.28 39.96
N GLY A 69 24.49 -1.71 40.77
CA GLY A 69 23.74 -0.81 41.64
C GLY A 69 22.60 -0.04 40.97
N ILE A 70 22.46 -0.15 39.67
CA ILE A 70 21.39 0.51 38.92
C ILE A 70 20.24 -0.48 38.66
N ARG A 71 19.05 -0.10 39.08
CA ARG A 71 17.85 -0.89 38.84
C ARG A 71 17.54 -1.04 37.37
N THR A 72 17.00 -2.18 37.02
CA THR A 72 16.44 -2.42 35.68
C THR A 72 14.92 -2.48 35.73
N ASP A 73 14.27 -2.22 34.60
CA ASP A 73 12.85 -2.47 34.40
C ASP A 73 12.61 -3.10 33.02
N VAL A 74 11.62 -3.96 32.90
CA VAL A 74 11.27 -4.62 31.67
C VAL A 74 10.03 -3.94 31.07
N LEU A 75 10.15 -3.42 29.87
CA LEU A 75 9.08 -2.73 29.14
C LEU A 75 8.67 -3.54 27.90
N GLU A 76 7.39 -3.88 27.82
CA GLU A 76 6.81 -4.46 26.60
C GLU A 76 6.59 -3.35 25.57
N VAL A 77 7.17 -3.51 24.38
CA VAL A 77 7.10 -2.53 23.28
C VAL A 77 6.56 -3.12 21.97
N GLY A 78 6.19 -4.42 21.98
CA GLY A 78 5.72 -5.12 20.79
C GLY A 78 6.84 -5.36 19.76
N ASP A 79 6.45 -5.60 18.51
CA ASP A 79 7.40 -5.73 17.40
C ASP A 79 7.84 -4.35 16.90
N ILE A 80 9.12 -4.05 17.03
CA ILE A 80 9.73 -2.87 16.40
C ILE A 80 10.02 -3.23 14.94
N ARG A 81 9.29 -2.64 14.01
CA ARG A 81 9.48 -2.81 12.58
C ARG A 81 9.80 -1.47 11.94
N PRO A 82 10.59 -1.42 10.86
CA PRO A 82 10.67 -0.23 10.04
C PRO A 82 9.26 0.23 9.65
N LEU A 83 8.99 1.52 9.72
CA LEU A 83 7.77 2.08 9.16
C LEU A 83 7.87 1.94 7.64
N LEU A 84 7.15 0.99 7.08
CA LEU A 84 6.98 0.90 5.64
C LEU A 84 6.16 2.11 5.18
N VAL A 85 6.67 2.82 4.17
CA VAL A 85 5.89 3.84 3.50
C VAL A 85 4.99 3.19 2.44
N ARG A 86 3.94 3.89 2.01
CA ARG A 86 2.94 3.33 1.09
C ARG A 86 3.49 2.95 -0.28
N THR A 87 4.69 3.39 -0.59
CA THR A 87 5.42 3.10 -1.83
C THR A 87 6.43 1.96 -1.70
N ASP A 88 6.58 1.38 -0.50
CA ASP A 88 7.45 0.22 -0.29
C ASP A 88 6.80 -1.09 -0.74
N PRO A 89 7.59 -2.14 -0.96
CA PRO A 89 7.08 -3.50 -1.11
C PRO A 89 6.42 -3.98 0.19
N TRP A 90 5.13 -4.29 0.12
CA TRP A 90 4.35 -4.85 1.22
C TRP A 90 4.00 -6.32 0.96
N ARG A 91 4.22 -7.19 1.94
CA ARG A 91 3.73 -8.57 1.93
C ARG A 91 3.30 -8.99 3.35
N PRO A 92 2.00 -9.25 3.59
CA PRO A 92 0.88 -9.05 2.67
C PRO A 92 0.61 -7.55 2.41
N ALA A 93 0.21 -7.21 1.18
CA ALA A 93 -0.11 -5.84 0.78
C ALA A 93 -1.54 -5.48 1.15
N PRO A 94 -1.78 -4.40 1.93
CA PRO A 94 -3.11 -3.89 2.23
C PRO A 94 -3.61 -2.92 1.15
N GLY A 95 -4.90 -2.64 1.13
CA GLY A 95 -5.44 -1.49 0.41
C GLY A 95 -4.78 -0.18 0.88
N GLY A 96 -4.68 0.82 0.01
CA GLY A 96 -4.08 2.12 0.32
C GLY A 96 -2.58 2.23 0.01
N VAL A 97 -1.90 1.15 -0.39
CA VAL A 97 -0.50 1.16 -0.81
C VAL A 97 -0.36 1.31 -2.33
N SER A 98 0.86 1.56 -2.79
CA SER A 98 1.20 1.65 -4.22
C SER A 98 0.92 0.35 -4.95
N LEU A 99 0.30 0.45 -6.11
CA LEU A 99 0.02 -0.66 -7.02
C LEU A 99 -0.09 -0.11 -8.44
N GLY A 100 0.14 -0.94 -9.45
CA GLY A 100 -0.13 -0.54 -10.83
C GLY A 100 0.19 -1.60 -11.86
N HIS A 101 -0.42 -1.47 -13.02
CA HIS A 101 -0.06 -2.20 -14.22
C HIS A 101 1.41 -1.91 -14.58
N TYR A 102 2.12 -2.88 -15.12
CA TYR A 102 3.57 -2.77 -15.38
C TYR A 102 3.98 -1.66 -16.37
N LYS A 103 3.03 -1.11 -17.14
CA LYS A 103 3.25 -0.02 -18.12
C LYS A 103 2.81 1.37 -17.65
N ILE A 104 2.17 1.49 -16.47
CA ILE A 104 1.76 2.80 -15.92
C ILE A 104 2.77 3.30 -14.88
N SER A 105 2.57 4.53 -14.39
CA SER A 105 3.36 5.06 -13.29
C SER A 105 3.09 4.33 -11.97
N ALA A 106 1.98 4.60 -11.33
CA ALA A 106 1.43 3.90 -10.17
C ALA A 106 0.05 4.48 -9.81
N GLY A 107 -0.72 3.68 -9.09
CA GLY A 107 -1.97 4.06 -8.46
C GLY A 107 -2.06 3.53 -7.04
N THR A 108 -3.28 3.33 -6.57
CA THR A 108 -3.56 2.83 -5.22
C THR A 108 -4.22 1.45 -5.30
N PHE A 109 -3.75 0.51 -4.52
CA PHE A 109 -4.49 -0.70 -4.20
C PHE A 109 -5.77 -0.29 -3.45
N GLY A 110 -6.94 -0.45 -4.05
CA GLY A 110 -8.22 -0.06 -3.44
C GLY A 110 -8.58 -0.94 -2.26
N CYS A 111 -9.09 -2.12 -2.54
CA CYS A 111 -9.44 -3.14 -1.54
C CYS A 111 -9.48 -4.53 -2.16
N VAL A 112 -9.66 -5.55 -1.33
CA VAL A 112 -9.99 -6.90 -1.77
C VAL A 112 -11.50 -7.02 -1.95
N VAL A 113 -11.89 -7.68 -3.03
CA VAL A 113 -13.27 -8.07 -3.33
C VAL A 113 -13.33 -9.55 -3.68
N TYR A 114 -14.55 -10.10 -3.66
CA TYR A 114 -14.79 -11.49 -4.00
C TYR A 114 -15.66 -11.56 -5.24
N ASP A 115 -15.25 -12.36 -6.20
CA ASP A 115 -16.04 -12.65 -7.39
C ASP A 115 -17.32 -13.39 -7.01
N THR A 116 -18.47 -12.89 -7.44
CA THR A 116 -19.77 -13.43 -7.04
C THR A 116 -20.11 -14.78 -7.63
N GLU A 117 -19.48 -15.13 -8.75
CA GLU A 117 -19.74 -16.40 -9.45
C GLU A 117 -18.78 -17.50 -8.97
N THR A 118 -17.52 -17.17 -8.82
CA THR A 118 -16.45 -18.14 -8.51
C THR A 118 -16.01 -18.13 -7.04
N GLY A 119 -16.37 -17.09 -6.28
CA GLY A 119 -15.85 -16.86 -4.93
C GLY A 119 -14.38 -16.46 -4.90
N ALA A 120 -13.75 -16.25 -6.06
CA ALA A 120 -12.33 -15.92 -6.15
C ALA A 120 -12.03 -14.55 -5.51
N ARG A 121 -10.91 -14.49 -4.80
CA ARG A 121 -10.40 -13.29 -4.18
C ARG A 121 -9.69 -12.43 -5.21
N LEU A 122 -10.05 -11.15 -5.32
CA LEU A 122 -9.55 -10.24 -6.34
C LEU A 122 -9.14 -8.90 -5.71
N ILE A 123 -8.11 -8.28 -6.27
CA ILE A 123 -7.71 -6.91 -5.99
C ILE A 123 -8.58 -5.98 -6.84
N LEU A 124 -9.26 -5.02 -6.23
CA LEU A 124 -10.01 -3.97 -6.91
C LEU A 124 -9.21 -2.67 -6.94
N SER A 125 -9.14 -2.04 -8.10
CA SER A 125 -8.69 -0.66 -8.29
C SER A 125 -9.34 -0.07 -9.54
N ASN A 126 -8.86 1.08 -10.02
CA ASN A 126 -9.37 1.72 -11.22
C ASN A 126 -8.85 1.03 -12.50
N ASN A 127 -9.58 1.19 -13.60
CA ASN A 127 -9.14 0.77 -14.93
C ASN A 127 -7.81 1.45 -15.30
N HIS A 128 -7.71 2.79 -15.13
CA HIS A 128 -6.48 3.51 -15.45
C HIS A 128 -5.27 3.05 -14.61
N VAL A 129 -5.49 2.36 -13.48
CA VAL A 129 -4.43 1.80 -12.63
C VAL A 129 -4.07 0.37 -13.02
N LEU A 130 -5.05 -0.51 -13.26
CA LEU A 130 -4.82 -1.92 -13.52
C LEU A 130 -4.87 -2.29 -15.00
N ALA A 131 -5.60 -1.53 -15.81
CA ALA A 131 -5.83 -1.85 -17.20
C ALA A 131 -5.26 -0.81 -18.19
N ASN A 132 -4.35 0.07 -17.72
CA ASN A 132 -3.64 1.02 -18.58
C ASN A 132 -4.58 1.76 -19.55
N ILE A 133 -5.70 2.28 -19.03
CA ILE A 133 -6.69 3.02 -19.83
C ILE A 133 -7.19 2.18 -21.03
N ASN A 134 -7.67 0.96 -20.78
CA ASN A 134 -8.13 -0.05 -21.75
C ASN A 134 -7.03 -0.74 -22.58
N GLU A 135 -5.77 -0.35 -22.50
CA GLU A 135 -4.69 -0.89 -23.34
C GLU A 135 -4.11 -2.22 -22.83
N ALA A 136 -4.46 -2.62 -21.60
CA ALA A 136 -3.99 -3.86 -21.02
C ALA A 136 -4.80 -5.05 -21.55
N VAL A 137 -4.17 -6.22 -21.50
CA VAL A 137 -4.81 -7.49 -21.79
C VAL A 137 -4.92 -8.36 -20.54
N GLN A 138 -5.92 -9.24 -20.49
CA GLN A 138 -6.07 -10.20 -19.40
C GLN A 138 -4.77 -10.99 -19.19
N GLY A 139 -4.36 -11.13 -17.93
CA GLY A 139 -3.11 -11.80 -17.56
C GLY A 139 -1.90 -10.87 -17.42
N ASP A 140 -2.00 -9.62 -17.81
CA ASP A 140 -0.91 -8.64 -17.66
C ASP A 140 -0.48 -8.50 -16.19
N PRO A 141 0.84 -8.32 -15.92
CA PRO A 141 1.36 -8.19 -14.57
C PRO A 141 0.89 -6.92 -13.87
N ILE A 142 0.46 -7.07 -12.64
CA ILE A 142 0.18 -5.98 -11.71
C ILE A 142 1.26 -5.98 -10.63
N LEU A 143 1.93 -4.84 -10.45
CA LEU A 143 3.08 -4.70 -9.58
C LEU A 143 2.71 -4.02 -8.27
N GLN A 144 3.32 -4.48 -7.18
CA GLN A 144 3.27 -3.82 -5.88
C GLN A 144 4.68 -3.80 -5.26
N PRO A 145 5.29 -2.60 -5.13
CA PRO A 145 4.75 -1.28 -5.51
C PRO A 145 4.62 -1.12 -7.04
N GLY A 146 3.92 -0.06 -7.47
CA GLY A 146 3.82 0.28 -8.88
C GLY A 146 5.18 0.70 -9.49
N PRO A 147 5.31 0.76 -10.82
CA PRO A 147 6.59 0.99 -11.50
C PRO A 147 7.37 2.23 -11.04
N VAL A 148 6.70 3.39 -10.87
CA VAL A 148 7.38 4.64 -10.43
C VAL A 148 7.93 4.55 -9.01
N ASP A 149 7.43 3.62 -8.21
CA ASP A 149 7.88 3.37 -6.84
C ASP A 149 8.88 2.19 -6.76
N GLY A 150 9.47 1.83 -7.89
CA GLY A 150 10.50 0.81 -7.97
C GLY A 150 9.99 -0.61 -8.26
N GLY A 151 8.71 -0.76 -8.62
CA GLY A 151 8.13 -2.04 -9.03
C GLY A 151 8.79 -2.61 -10.29
N GLN A 152 9.13 -3.90 -10.26
CA GLN A 152 9.75 -4.66 -11.35
C GLN A 152 8.97 -5.95 -11.59
N VAL A 153 8.78 -6.33 -12.84
CA VAL A 153 7.92 -7.47 -13.22
C VAL A 153 8.38 -8.77 -12.57
N GLU A 154 9.67 -9.02 -12.55
CA GLU A 154 10.25 -10.28 -12.06
C GLU A 154 10.17 -10.45 -10.55
N GLN A 155 10.13 -9.34 -9.79
CA GLN A 155 10.25 -9.36 -8.33
C GLN A 155 8.99 -8.90 -7.60
N HIS A 156 8.17 -8.05 -8.26
CA HIS A 156 7.10 -7.33 -7.61
C HIS A 156 5.71 -7.61 -8.21
N THR A 157 5.58 -8.60 -9.11
CA THR A 157 4.28 -9.03 -9.60
C THR A 157 3.47 -9.65 -8.45
N ILE A 158 2.42 -8.96 -8.01
CA ILE A 158 1.53 -9.41 -6.93
C ILE A 158 0.24 -10.05 -7.47
N ALA A 159 -0.18 -9.62 -8.66
CA ALA A 159 -1.42 -10.08 -9.27
C ALA A 159 -1.31 -10.07 -10.80
N ARG A 160 -2.33 -10.64 -11.46
CA ARG A 160 -2.52 -10.54 -12.90
C ARG A 160 -3.89 -9.95 -13.19
N LEU A 161 -3.95 -9.06 -14.21
CA LEU A 161 -5.22 -8.47 -14.62
C LEU A 161 -6.24 -9.55 -14.95
N GLU A 162 -7.41 -9.50 -14.32
CA GLU A 162 -8.49 -10.43 -14.55
C GLU A 162 -9.49 -9.87 -15.55
N ARG A 163 -10.06 -8.70 -15.26
CA ARG A 163 -11.00 -7.98 -16.12
C ARG A 163 -11.13 -6.52 -15.70
N PHE A 164 -11.71 -5.71 -16.57
CA PHE A 164 -11.97 -4.29 -16.31
C PHE A 164 -13.25 -3.81 -16.99
N CYS A 165 -13.80 -2.70 -16.50
CA CYS A 165 -14.83 -1.95 -17.20
C CYS A 165 -14.14 -1.03 -18.19
N SER A 166 -14.43 -1.16 -19.47
CA SER A 166 -13.86 -0.28 -20.49
C SER A 166 -14.32 1.15 -20.29
N ILE A 167 -13.38 2.09 -20.39
CA ILE A 167 -13.67 3.53 -20.42
C ILE A 167 -13.94 3.92 -21.87
N ASP A 168 -15.10 4.52 -22.10
CA ASP A 168 -15.46 5.07 -23.41
C ASP A 168 -15.00 6.53 -23.46
N PHE A 169 -14.16 6.88 -24.40
CA PHE A 169 -13.61 8.22 -24.61
C PHE A 169 -14.44 9.09 -25.57
N GLY A 170 -15.58 8.59 -26.02
CA GLY A 170 -16.39 9.30 -27.04
C GLY A 170 -15.74 9.34 -28.40
N SER A 171 -14.73 8.47 -28.63
CA SER A 171 -14.07 8.34 -29.93
C SER A 171 -13.81 6.88 -30.24
N GLU A 172 -14.10 6.47 -31.45
CA GLU A 172 -13.81 5.13 -31.96
C GLU A 172 -12.90 5.24 -33.20
N PRO A 173 -12.10 4.20 -33.53
CA PRO A 173 -11.42 4.16 -34.81
C PRO A 173 -12.43 4.36 -35.92
N ALA A 174 -12.14 5.29 -36.83
CA ALA A 174 -13.08 5.63 -37.90
C ALA A 174 -13.40 4.41 -38.76
N SER A 175 -14.67 4.07 -38.90
CA SER A 175 -15.16 3.03 -39.80
C SER A 175 -15.22 3.48 -41.26
N CYS A 176 -14.87 4.73 -41.54
CA CYS A 176 -14.87 5.32 -42.87
C CYS A 176 -13.63 4.89 -43.67
N ASP A 177 -13.80 4.12 -44.74
CA ASP A 177 -12.73 3.65 -45.61
C ASP A 177 -11.86 4.79 -46.16
N PHE A 178 -12.45 5.98 -46.40
CA PHE A 178 -11.71 7.15 -46.88
C PHE A 178 -10.73 7.68 -45.81
N ALA A 179 -11.20 7.83 -44.57
CA ALA A 179 -10.36 8.33 -43.45
C ALA A 179 -9.22 7.38 -43.14
N SER A 180 -9.52 6.06 -43.10
CA SER A 180 -8.54 4.99 -42.86
C SER A 180 -7.50 4.90 -43.97
N SER A 181 -7.93 5.03 -45.24
CA SER A 181 -7.05 5.05 -46.42
C SER A 181 -6.14 6.25 -46.42
N PHE A 182 -6.65 7.44 -46.04
CA PHE A 182 -5.87 8.68 -45.95
C PHE A 182 -4.81 8.59 -44.86
N ALA A 183 -5.18 8.10 -43.67
CA ALA A 183 -4.24 7.84 -42.58
C ALA A 183 -3.13 6.84 -43.00
N SER A 184 -3.49 5.80 -43.73
CA SER A 184 -2.54 4.80 -44.25
C SER A 184 -1.55 5.38 -45.25
N ILE A 185 -1.99 6.31 -46.14
CA ILE A 185 -1.10 7.00 -47.06
C ILE A 185 -0.10 7.89 -46.33
N ILE A 186 -0.60 8.65 -45.32
CA ILE A 186 0.28 9.50 -44.50
C ILE A 186 1.32 8.64 -43.75
N ASN A 187 0.90 7.52 -43.18
CA ASN A 187 1.78 6.61 -42.45
C ASN A 187 2.84 5.98 -43.37
N LEU A 188 2.46 5.63 -44.59
CA LEU A 188 3.39 5.13 -45.60
C LEU A 188 4.46 6.16 -45.95
N LEU A 189 4.04 7.43 -46.16
CA LEU A 189 4.95 8.55 -46.45
C LEU A 189 5.86 8.82 -45.22
N ALA A 190 5.31 8.92 -44.03
CA ALA A 190 6.06 9.13 -42.80
C ALA A 190 7.14 8.05 -42.60
N GLY A 191 6.79 6.78 -42.85
CA GLY A 191 7.76 5.67 -42.78
C GLY A 191 8.91 5.80 -43.80
N LYS A 192 8.64 6.29 -45.03
CA LYS A 192 9.69 6.54 -46.02
C LYS A 192 10.65 7.66 -45.59
N PHE A 193 10.20 8.63 -44.79
CA PHE A 193 11.03 9.67 -44.22
C PHE A 193 11.62 9.33 -42.85
N GLY A 194 11.51 8.06 -42.42
CA GLY A 194 12.11 7.58 -41.15
C GLY A 194 11.36 7.99 -39.89
N SER A 195 10.12 8.46 -40.01
CA SER A 195 9.28 8.80 -38.85
C SER A 195 8.66 7.54 -38.27
N ALA A 196 8.79 7.36 -36.94
CA ALA A 196 8.09 6.34 -36.17
C ALA A 196 6.66 6.73 -35.75
N HIS A 197 6.26 8.00 -35.99
CA HIS A 197 4.92 8.49 -35.66
C HIS A 197 3.89 7.97 -36.66
N LYS A 198 2.71 7.61 -36.15
CA LYS A 198 1.57 7.16 -36.94
C LYS A 198 0.39 8.10 -36.76
N VAL A 199 -0.44 8.23 -37.80
CA VAL A 199 -1.72 8.92 -37.79
C VAL A 199 -2.82 7.88 -37.86
N GLU A 200 -3.79 7.98 -36.97
CA GLU A 200 -5.00 7.15 -36.98
C GLU A 200 -6.21 8.04 -37.13
N ALA A 201 -7.22 7.56 -37.84
CA ALA A 201 -8.47 8.28 -38.03
C ALA A 201 -9.45 7.82 -36.94
N TYR A 202 -10.05 8.79 -36.24
CA TYR A 202 -11.09 8.55 -35.24
C TYR A 202 -12.39 9.23 -35.65
N GLN A 203 -13.49 8.60 -35.26
CA GLN A 203 -14.82 9.17 -35.36
C GLN A 203 -15.29 9.57 -33.99
N GLU A 204 -15.65 10.82 -33.78
CA GLU A 204 -16.27 11.31 -32.57
C GLU A 204 -17.75 10.93 -32.53
N HIS A 205 -18.22 10.41 -31.40
CA HIS A 205 -19.65 10.26 -31.13
C HIS A 205 -20.05 11.01 -29.86
N PRO A 206 -21.33 11.45 -29.73
CA PRO A 206 -21.74 12.29 -28.61
C PRO A 206 -21.56 11.56 -27.29
N SER A 207 -20.82 12.22 -26.41
CA SER A 207 -20.58 11.98 -24.99
C SER A 207 -20.86 10.57 -24.45
N ALA A 208 -19.80 9.79 -24.34
CA ALA A 208 -19.75 8.63 -23.50
C ALA A 208 -19.95 9.01 -22.02
N ILE A 209 -20.93 8.43 -21.36
CA ILE A 209 -21.07 8.51 -19.91
C ILE A 209 -20.46 7.26 -19.33
N ASN A 210 -19.29 7.39 -18.72
CA ASN A 210 -18.67 6.31 -17.96
C ASN A 210 -19.27 6.28 -16.56
N LEU A 211 -19.97 5.21 -16.22
CA LEU A 211 -20.55 5.05 -14.89
C LEU A 211 -19.50 4.63 -13.85
N VAL A 212 -18.44 3.97 -14.27
CA VAL A 212 -17.43 3.41 -13.38
C VAL A 212 -16.07 3.33 -14.08
N ASP A 213 -15.02 3.67 -13.34
CA ASP A 213 -13.63 3.42 -13.68
C ASP A 213 -13.11 2.35 -12.73
N ALA A 214 -13.16 1.09 -13.15
CA ALA A 214 -12.84 -0.05 -12.30
C ALA A 214 -12.20 -1.22 -13.06
N ALA A 215 -11.30 -1.89 -12.38
CA ALA A 215 -10.67 -3.13 -12.83
C ALA A 215 -10.37 -4.03 -11.63
N VAL A 216 -10.28 -5.34 -11.90
CA VAL A 216 -9.90 -6.34 -10.90
C VAL A 216 -8.74 -7.19 -11.40
N ALA A 217 -7.88 -7.58 -10.47
CA ALA A 217 -6.74 -8.43 -10.73
C ALA A 217 -6.72 -9.62 -9.76
N ARG A 218 -6.33 -10.78 -10.24
CA ARG A 218 -6.22 -12.00 -9.44
C ARG A 218 -4.85 -12.05 -8.78
N PRO A 219 -4.76 -12.16 -7.43
CA PRO A 219 -3.48 -12.37 -6.74
C PRO A 219 -2.74 -13.60 -7.31
N VAL A 220 -1.41 -13.51 -7.39
CA VAL A 220 -0.55 -14.66 -7.71
C VAL A 220 -0.52 -15.62 -6.53
N ASP A 221 -0.45 -15.07 -5.32
CA ASP A 221 -0.60 -15.79 -4.05
C ASP A 221 -1.54 -15.00 -3.14
N ASP A 222 -2.58 -15.65 -2.63
CA ASP A 222 -3.54 -15.04 -1.69
C ASP A 222 -2.89 -14.61 -0.38
N ALA A 223 -1.79 -15.26 0.02
CA ALA A 223 -1.04 -14.88 1.22
C ALA A 223 -0.32 -13.53 1.09
N ASP A 224 -0.06 -13.08 -0.12
CA ASP A 224 0.60 -11.78 -0.39
C ASP A 224 -0.33 -10.57 -0.27
N VAL A 225 -1.64 -10.79 -0.07
CA VAL A 225 -2.67 -9.74 -0.08
C VAL A 225 -3.44 -9.72 1.24
N SER A 226 -3.61 -8.54 1.82
CA SER A 226 -4.41 -8.32 3.04
C SER A 226 -5.81 -7.83 2.68
N ASP A 227 -6.84 -8.27 3.44
CA ASP A 227 -8.21 -7.77 3.31
C ASP A 227 -8.39 -6.38 3.96
N GLU A 228 -7.37 -5.89 4.65
CA GLU A 228 -7.44 -4.59 5.32
C GLU A 228 -7.06 -3.45 4.38
N ILE A 229 -7.66 -2.30 4.57
CA ILE A 229 -7.22 -1.02 4.02
C ILE A 229 -6.39 -0.32 5.11
N LEU A 230 -5.19 0.11 4.76
CA LEU A 230 -4.24 0.73 5.68
C LEU A 230 -4.86 1.94 6.39
N GLU A 231 -4.83 1.94 7.72
CA GLU A 231 -5.42 2.95 8.63
C GLU A 231 -6.97 3.04 8.61
N ILE A 232 -7.66 2.17 7.86
CA ILE A 232 -9.13 2.11 7.82
C ILE A 232 -9.63 0.81 8.45
N GLY A 233 -8.96 -0.32 8.15
CA GLY A 233 -9.38 -1.65 8.55
C GLY A 233 -10.08 -2.40 7.41
N ARG A 234 -10.78 -3.46 7.77
CA ARG A 234 -11.47 -4.34 6.83
C ARG A 234 -12.75 -3.70 6.28
N VAL A 235 -13.05 -3.95 5.01
CA VAL A 235 -14.35 -3.58 4.43
C VAL A 235 -15.40 -4.61 4.89
N GLU A 236 -16.46 -4.14 5.54
CA GLU A 236 -17.49 -4.99 6.12
C GLU A 236 -18.76 -5.07 5.26
N GLY A 237 -18.93 -4.14 4.29
CA GLY A 237 -20.12 -4.15 3.44
C GLY A 237 -20.23 -2.91 2.56
N LEU A 238 -21.43 -2.72 2.02
CA LEU A 238 -21.83 -1.60 1.17
C LEU A 238 -22.88 -0.75 1.90
N ALA A 239 -22.80 0.57 1.72
CA ALA A 239 -23.77 1.52 2.20
C ALA A 239 -24.18 2.49 1.09
N GLY A 240 -25.45 2.93 1.09
CA GLY A 240 -25.91 4.02 0.25
C GLY A 240 -25.23 5.33 0.63
N ALA A 241 -24.91 6.17 -0.36
CA ALA A 241 -24.35 7.49 -0.12
C ALA A 241 -25.47 8.47 0.29
N GLU A 242 -25.20 9.30 1.30
CA GLU A 242 -26.12 10.34 1.80
C GLU A 242 -25.39 11.67 1.94
N LEU A 243 -26.07 12.80 1.69
CA LEU A 243 -25.49 14.13 1.94
C LEU A 243 -25.15 14.30 3.43
N GLY A 244 -23.98 14.85 3.71
CA GLY A 244 -23.48 15.00 5.07
C GLY A 244 -22.83 13.73 5.65
N MET A 245 -22.83 12.60 4.94
CA MET A 245 -22.17 11.38 5.40
C MET A 245 -20.66 11.61 5.49
N SER A 246 -20.08 11.32 6.65
CA SER A 246 -18.64 11.33 6.85
C SER A 246 -17.99 10.14 6.14
N VAL A 247 -16.95 10.41 5.38
CA VAL A 247 -16.20 9.40 4.62
C VAL A 247 -14.70 9.51 4.87
N ARG A 248 -13.97 8.45 4.61
CA ARG A 248 -12.50 8.44 4.63
C ARG A 248 -11.97 7.57 3.50
N LYS A 249 -10.78 7.92 3.05
CA LYS A 249 -10.04 7.12 2.08
C LYS A 249 -8.59 6.97 2.49
N SER A 250 -7.97 5.93 2.02
CA SER A 250 -6.55 5.66 2.18
C SER A 250 -5.94 5.49 0.80
N GLY A 251 -4.99 6.33 0.44
CA GLY A 251 -4.38 6.34 -0.89
C GLY A 251 -2.87 6.43 -0.86
N ARG A 252 -2.23 5.93 -1.90
CA ARG A 252 -0.77 5.92 -2.08
C ARG A 252 -0.13 7.28 -1.79
N THR A 253 -0.67 8.34 -2.38
CA THR A 253 -0.10 9.69 -2.31
C THR A 253 -0.63 10.51 -1.13
N THR A 254 -1.93 10.37 -0.83
CA THR A 254 -2.60 11.24 0.15
C THR A 254 -2.68 10.65 1.55
N ALA A 255 -2.27 9.38 1.73
CA ALA A 255 -2.46 8.63 2.96
C ALA A 255 -3.95 8.62 3.41
N LEU A 256 -4.21 8.48 4.70
CA LEU A 256 -5.55 8.59 5.25
C LEU A 256 -6.04 10.04 5.16
N THR A 257 -7.21 10.22 4.57
CA THR A 257 -7.93 11.51 4.58
C THR A 257 -9.39 11.28 4.92
N SER A 258 -10.02 12.27 5.55
CA SER A 258 -11.44 12.29 5.87
C SER A 258 -12.12 13.41 5.12
N GLY A 259 -13.43 13.25 4.88
CA GLY A 259 -14.26 14.22 4.19
C GLY A 259 -15.74 13.98 4.48
N GLU A 260 -16.58 14.71 3.77
CA GLU A 260 -18.03 14.62 3.84
C GLU A 260 -18.60 14.59 2.42
N ILE A 261 -19.67 13.84 2.21
CA ILE A 261 -20.38 13.82 0.93
C ILE A 261 -21.19 15.10 0.80
N THR A 262 -20.80 15.96 -0.13
CA THR A 262 -21.44 17.26 -0.36
C THR A 262 -22.33 17.30 -1.61
N VAL A 263 -22.17 16.33 -2.54
CA VAL A 263 -22.94 16.24 -3.78
C VAL A 263 -23.25 14.78 -4.06
N LEU A 264 -24.47 14.48 -4.47
CA LEU A 264 -24.92 13.19 -5.01
C LEU A 264 -25.23 13.32 -6.50
N ASP A 265 -25.23 12.20 -7.23
CA ASP A 265 -25.56 12.11 -8.64
C ASP A 265 -24.76 13.08 -9.53
N ALA A 266 -23.50 13.33 -9.16
CA ALA A 266 -22.64 14.25 -9.88
C ALA A 266 -22.16 13.66 -11.21
N THR A 267 -22.30 14.42 -12.29
CA THR A 267 -21.63 14.15 -13.57
C THR A 267 -20.49 15.13 -13.75
N VAL A 268 -19.28 14.64 -13.96
CA VAL A 268 -18.06 15.44 -14.06
C VAL A 268 -17.26 15.07 -15.30
N ASN A 269 -16.55 16.03 -15.87
CA ASN A 269 -15.60 15.77 -16.95
C ASN A 269 -14.25 15.41 -16.34
N VAL A 270 -13.74 14.23 -16.68
CA VAL A 270 -12.44 13.74 -16.22
C VAL A 270 -11.47 13.69 -17.40
N GLY A 271 -10.38 14.44 -17.31
CA GLY A 271 -9.27 14.36 -18.27
C GLY A 271 -8.28 13.28 -17.83
N TYR A 272 -8.05 12.28 -18.66
CA TYR A 272 -7.06 11.22 -18.40
C TYR A 272 -5.64 11.58 -18.89
N GLY A 273 -5.39 12.86 -19.19
CA GLY A 273 -4.09 13.36 -19.66
C GLY A 273 -3.74 12.87 -21.06
N SER A 274 -3.60 13.77 -21.98
CA SER A 274 -3.03 13.52 -23.32
C SER A 274 -1.51 13.59 -23.27
#